data_e0f78577ddc3be832ab653c72f179710
#
_entry.id   e0f78577ddc3be832ab653c72f179710
#
_cell.length_a   1.000
_cell.length_b   1.000
_cell.length_c   1.000
_cell.angle_alpha   90.00
_cell.angle_beta   90.00
_cell.angle_gamma   90.00
#
_symmetry.space_group_name_H-M   'P 1'
#
loop_
_entity.id
_entity.type
_entity.pdbx_description
1 polymer ?
#
loop_
_entity_poly.entity_id
_entity_poly.type
_entity_poly.pdbx_seq_one_letter_code
_entity_poly.pdbx_strand_id
1 'polypeptide(L)'
;MTGVRVAGVGLTHFGRHPERTGRDLFAEAALAAREESAVPPDDIEAVNYGNFMGALSERQGHQAPLMAEMAGLQCPATRYEDACASAGVAIREAVKAVRSGEADVVLAGGCERMTNLSTAAVTEGLATAADELYEIRAGMTFPGAYALMARAYFEQFGGSREDLAHVAVKNHDNALPNEYAQFHRAITVDEVLEAPMVSDPVGLLDACPVTDGASAIVLVSDEYAEAN
;
A
#
# COMPACT_ATOMS: atom_id res chain seq x y z
N MET A 1 3.24 -27.42 -12.03
CA MET A 1 3.05 -26.04 -11.58
C MET A 1 1.81 -25.54 -12.31
N THR A 2 0.77 -25.24 -11.56
CA THR A 2 -0.46 -24.72 -12.13
C THR A 2 -0.31 -23.23 -12.47
N GLY A 3 -1.11 -22.72 -13.40
CA GLY A 3 -1.25 -21.28 -13.61
C GLY A 3 -1.98 -20.62 -12.43
N VAL A 4 -1.89 -19.30 -12.35
CA VAL A 4 -2.56 -18.51 -11.32
C VAL A 4 -3.33 -17.40 -11.99
N ARG A 5 -4.60 -17.24 -11.60
CA ARG A 5 -5.49 -16.20 -12.10
C ARG A 5 -5.90 -15.27 -10.98
N VAL A 6 -6.11 -14.01 -11.30
CA VAL A 6 -6.80 -13.05 -10.44
C VAL A 6 -8.30 -13.21 -10.72
N ALA A 7 -9.04 -13.69 -9.72
CA ALA A 7 -10.46 -13.91 -9.83
C ALA A 7 -11.27 -12.68 -9.43
N GLY A 8 -10.77 -11.86 -8.49
CA GLY A 8 -11.45 -10.64 -8.08
C GLY A 8 -10.49 -9.68 -7.38
N VAL A 9 -10.85 -8.40 -7.39
CA VAL A 9 -10.09 -7.31 -6.77
C VAL A 9 -10.99 -6.44 -5.91
N GLY A 10 -10.43 -5.83 -4.88
CA GLY A 10 -11.14 -4.89 -4.02
C GLY A 10 -10.21 -3.80 -3.53
N LEU A 11 -10.76 -2.61 -3.43
CA LEU A 11 -10.02 -1.41 -3.07
C LEU A 11 -10.93 -0.48 -2.27
N THR A 12 -10.38 0.17 -1.23
CA THR A 12 -11.07 1.26 -0.55
C THR A 12 -10.74 2.60 -1.20
N HIS A 13 -11.55 3.62 -0.97
CA HIS A 13 -11.09 4.99 -1.21
C HIS A 13 -9.86 5.28 -0.34
N PHE A 14 -8.82 5.88 -0.95
CA PHE A 14 -7.65 6.35 -0.25
C PHE A 14 -7.90 7.75 0.32
N GLY A 15 -7.62 7.93 1.61
CA GLY A 15 -7.91 9.21 2.26
C GLY A 15 -7.75 9.14 3.78
N ARG A 16 -8.48 10.01 4.47
CA ARG A 16 -8.54 10.03 5.93
C ARG A 16 -9.82 9.37 6.41
N HIS A 17 -9.68 8.31 7.20
CA HIS A 17 -10.80 7.53 7.74
C HIS A 17 -10.79 7.53 9.28
N PRO A 18 -11.09 8.67 9.95
CA PRO A 18 -10.92 8.81 11.40
C PRO A 18 -11.78 7.84 12.21
N GLU A 19 -12.96 7.49 11.70
CA GLU A 19 -13.94 6.61 12.38
C GLU A 19 -13.74 5.11 12.06
N ARG A 20 -12.73 4.77 11.26
CA ARG A 20 -12.50 3.39 10.81
C ARG A 20 -11.17 2.87 11.33
N THR A 21 -11.13 1.59 11.62
CA THR A 21 -9.89 0.86 11.92
C THR A 21 -9.29 0.25 10.65
N GLY A 22 -8.02 -0.18 10.71
CA GLY A 22 -7.42 -0.93 9.63
C GLY A 22 -8.18 -2.22 9.30
N ARG A 23 -8.85 -2.81 10.30
CA ARG A 23 -9.70 -3.99 10.11
C ARG A 23 -10.93 -3.68 9.25
N ASP A 24 -11.59 -2.54 9.49
CA ASP A 24 -12.76 -2.11 8.71
C ASP A 24 -12.38 -1.85 7.27
N LEU A 25 -11.20 -1.20 7.05
CA LEU A 25 -10.69 -0.92 5.71
C LEU A 25 -10.34 -2.21 4.96
N PHE A 26 -9.59 -3.12 5.60
CA PHE A 26 -9.23 -4.37 4.96
C PHE A 26 -10.45 -5.26 4.69
N ALA A 27 -11.41 -5.32 5.62
CA ALA A 27 -12.64 -6.07 5.44
C ALA A 27 -13.44 -5.57 4.22
N GLU A 28 -13.56 -4.25 4.02
CA GLU A 28 -14.21 -3.67 2.84
C GLU A 28 -13.52 -4.14 1.54
N ALA A 29 -12.21 -3.99 1.45
CA ALA A 29 -11.45 -4.42 0.27
C ALA A 29 -11.56 -5.93 0.04
N ALA A 30 -11.44 -6.74 1.10
CA ALA A 30 -11.54 -8.19 1.03
C ALA A 30 -12.94 -8.67 0.60
N LEU A 31 -13.99 -8.05 1.13
CA LEU A 31 -15.38 -8.36 0.76
C LEU A 31 -15.65 -7.99 -0.70
N ALA A 32 -15.18 -6.81 -1.16
CA ALA A 32 -15.31 -6.41 -2.56
C ALA A 32 -14.58 -7.38 -3.50
N ALA A 33 -13.36 -7.80 -3.17
CA ALA A 33 -12.61 -8.78 -3.97
C ALA A 33 -13.32 -10.14 -4.03
N ARG A 34 -13.91 -10.58 -2.92
CA ARG A 34 -14.69 -11.81 -2.87
C ARG A 34 -15.99 -11.71 -3.68
N GLU A 35 -16.69 -10.60 -3.58
CA GLU A 35 -17.94 -10.37 -4.33
C GLU A 35 -17.68 -10.39 -5.84
N GLU A 36 -16.60 -9.72 -6.30
CA GLU A 36 -16.21 -9.73 -7.71
C GLU A 36 -15.78 -11.12 -8.19
N SER A 37 -15.06 -11.87 -7.35
CA SER A 37 -14.59 -13.22 -7.71
C SER A 37 -15.70 -14.27 -7.71
N ALA A 38 -16.82 -14.03 -7.03
CA ALA A 38 -17.88 -14.99 -6.72
C ALA A 38 -17.39 -16.26 -5.98
N VAL A 39 -16.15 -16.25 -5.45
CA VAL A 39 -15.60 -17.39 -4.69
C VAL A 39 -16.28 -17.49 -3.33
N PRO A 40 -16.83 -18.69 -2.96
CA PRO A 40 -17.38 -18.90 -1.64
C PRO A 40 -16.35 -18.68 -0.52
N PRO A 41 -16.76 -18.14 0.64
CA PRO A 41 -15.83 -17.95 1.78
C PRO A 41 -15.10 -19.23 2.21
N ASP A 42 -15.81 -20.36 2.17
CA ASP A 42 -15.29 -21.66 2.61
C ASP A 42 -14.25 -22.25 1.64
N ASP A 43 -14.18 -21.73 0.41
CA ASP A 43 -13.18 -22.16 -0.58
C ASP A 43 -11.87 -21.39 -0.44
N ILE A 44 -11.84 -20.29 0.35
CA ILE A 44 -10.61 -19.54 0.61
C ILE A 44 -9.79 -20.27 1.68
N GLU A 45 -8.63 -20.79 1.27
CA GLU A 45 -7.79 -21.65 2.08
C GLU A 45 -6.73 -20.91 2.89
N ALA A 46 -6.39 -19.67 2.49
CA ALA A 46 -5.43 -18.84 3.21
C ALA A 46 -5.64 -17.34 3.00
N VAL A 47 -5.23 -16.53 3.99
CA VAL A 47 -5.13 -15.07 3.90
C VAL A 47 -3.67 -14.64 4.05
N ASN A 48 -3.14 -13.98 3.02
CA ASN A 48 -1.84 -13.35 3.04
C ASN A 48 -1.99 -11.83 3.18
N TYR A 49 -1.61 -11.30 4.34
CA TYR A 49 -1.84 -9.90 4.70
C TYR A 49 -0.52 -9.12 4.80
N GLY A 50 -0.39 -8.04 4.04
CA GLY A 50 0.76 -7.12 4.08
C GLY A 50 0.48 -5.88 4.91
N ASN A 51 1.37 -5.55 5.82
CA ASN A 51 1.29 -4.33 6.62
C ASN A 51 2.65 -4.00 7.25
N PHE A 52 2.99 -2.72 7.31
CA PHE A 52 4.21 -2.22 7.92
C PHE A 52 3.94 -1.51 9.25
N MET A 53 3.12 -0.46 9.21
CA MET A 53 2.94 0.49 10.31
C MET A 53 1.99 0.02 11.42
N GLY A 54 1.29 -1.09 11.26
CA GLY A 54 0.20 -1.48 12.14
C GLY A 54 0.56 -1.68 13.61
N ALA A 55 1.80 -2.08 13.90
CA ALA A 55 2.27 -2.16 15.29
C ALA A 55 2.30 -0.77 15.97
N LEU A 56 2.60 0.29 15.22
CA LEU A 56 2.61 1.66 15.71
C LEU A 56 1.22 2.32 15.60
N SER A 57 0.61 2.28 14.42
CA SER A 57 -0.63 3.01 14.11
C SER A 57 -1.86 2.41 14.78
N GLU A 58 -1.93 1.07 14.84
CA GLU A 58 -3.05 0.32 15.40
C GLU A 58 -2.71 -0.31 16.77
N ARG A 59 -1.46 -0.21 17.23
CA ARG A 59 -0.93 -0.90 18.42
C ARG A 59 -1.19 -2.41 18.38
N GLN A 60 -1.21 -2.98 17.17
CA GLN A 60 -1.56 -4.37 16.91
C GLN A 60 -0.48 -5.05 16.07
N GLY A 61 0.33 -5.91 16.70
CA GLY A 61 1.37 -6.69 16.01
C GLY A 61 0.82 -7.92 15.28
N HIS A 62 -0.14 -8.63 15.89
CA HIS A 62 -0.73 -9.86 15.37
C HIS A 62 -2.02 -9.56 14.59
N GLN A 63 -1.89 -9.04 13.36
CA GLN A 63 -3.01 -8.52 12.59
C GLN A 63 -3.69 -9.55 11.69
N ALA A 64 -2.94 -10.41 11.00
CA ALA A 64 -3.51 -11.25 9.93
C ALA A 64 -4.73 -12.09 10.35
N PRO A 65 -4.75 -12.79 11.49
CA PRO A 65 -5.94 -13.51 11.92
C PRO A 65 -7.16 -12.61 12.16
N LEU A 66 -6.91 -11.39 12.68
CA LEU A 66 -7.98 -10.41 12.90
C LEU A 66 -8.55 -9.87 11.59
N MET A 67 -7.71 -9.74 10.56
CA MET A 67 -8.14 -9.34 9.22
C MET A 67 -8.96 -10.44 8.54
N ALA A 68 -8.55 -11.71 8.69
CA ALA A 68 -9.30 -12.86 8.20
C ALA A 68 -10.68 -12.94 8.87
N GLU A 69 -10.74 -12.82 10.20
CA GLU A 69 -11.99 -12.81 10.96
C GLU A 69 -12.94 -11.69 10.48
N MET A 70 -12.44 -10.47 10.34
CA MET A 70 -13.24 -9.33 9.87
C MET A 70 -13.71 -9.48 8.42
N ALA A 71 -12.96 -10.19 7.58
CA ALA A 71 -13.37 -10.58 6.23
C ALA A 71 -14.33 -11.77 6.20
N GLY A 72 -14.71 -12.33 7.38
CA GLY A 72 -15.60 -13.48 7.50
C GLY A 72 -14.96 -14.80 7.07
N LEU A 73 -13.64 -14.94 7.23
CA LEU A 73 -12.87 -16.10 6.82
C LEU A 73 -12.33 -16.87 8.03
N GLN A 74 -12.35 -18.21 7.95
CA GLN A 74 -11.86 -19.13 8.99
C GLN A 74 -10.76 -20.04 8.41
N CYS A 75 -9.67 -19.42 7.98
CA CYS A 75 -8.53 -20.11 7.39
C CYS A 75 -7.21 -19.58 8.01
N PRO A 76 -6.08 -20.26 7.80
CA PRO A 76 -4.77 -19.74 8.16
C PRO A 76 -4.52 -18.34 7.59
N ALA A 77 -3.96 -17.45 8.42
CA ALA A 77 -3.69 -16.08 8.02
C ALA A 77 -2.28 -15.68 8.46
N THR A 78 -1.48 -15.20 7.49
CA THR A 78 -0.09 -14.82 7.73
C THR A 78 0.13 -13.35 7.39
N ARG A 79 0.79 -12.62 8.30
CA ARG A 79 1.25 -11.26 8.04
C ARG A 79 2.65 -11.28 7.44
N TYR A 80 2.80 -10.54 6.35
CA TYR A 80 4.08 -10.26 5.71
C TYR A 80 4.48 -8.81 5.93
N GLU A 81 5.75 -8.58 6.18
CA GLU A 81 6.31 -7.25 6.36
C GLU A 81 7.59 -7.14 5.51
N ASP A 82 7.64 -6.10 4.68
CA ASP A 82 8.78 -5.69 3.87
C ASP A 82 8.62 -4.18 3.56
N ALA A 83 8.45 -3.40 4.62
CA ALA A 83 8.20 -1.96 4.57
C ALA A 83 7.08 -1.62 3.55
N CYS A 84 7.34 -0.71 2.61
CA CYS A 84 6.38 -0.29 1.58
C CYS A 84 6.00 -1.42 0.61
N ALA A 85 6.76 -2.51 0.55
CA ALA A 85 6.52 -3.66 -0.32
C ALA A 85 5.69 -4.77 0.35
N SER A 86 5.26 -4.62 1.61
CA SER A 86 4.61 -5.66 2.40
C SER A 86 3.45 -6.36 1.69
N ALA A 87 2.52 -5.60 1.09
CA ALA A 87 1.41 -6.20 0.35
C ALA A 87 1.87 -6.88 -0.95
N GLY A 88 2.89 -6.34 -1.63
CA GLY A 88 3.51 -6.98 -2.79
C GLY A 88 4.14 -8.33 -2.46
N VAL A 89 4.79 -8.44 -1.30
CA VAL A 89 5.33 -9.71 -0.79
C VAL A 89 4.20 -10.66 -0.43
N ALA A 90 3.14 -10.20 0.23
CA ALA A 90 1.97 -11.02 0.55
C ALA A 90 1.34 -11.63 -0.72
N ILE A 91 1.19 -10.85 -1.78
CA ILE A 91 0.70 -11.30 -3.09
C ILE A 91 1.68 -12.31 -3.72
N ARG A 92 2.98 -12.02 -3.69
CA ARG A 92 4.01 -12.93 -4.22
C ARG A 92 3.96 -14.30 -3.53
N GLU A 93 3.83 -14.32 -2.21
CA GLU A 93 3.74 -15.57 -1.46
C GLU A 93 2.41 -16.31 -1.73
N ALA A 94 1.30 -15.59 -1.91
CA ALA A 94 0.04 -16.18 -2.35
C ALA A 94 0.16 -16.82 -3.74
N VAL A 95 0.80 -16.16 -4.70
CA VAL A 95 1.09 -16.73 -6.02
C VAL A 95 1.92 -18.00 -5.91
N LYS A 96 2.90 -18.04 -4.99
CA LYS A 96 3.71 -19.25 -4.77
C LYS A 96 2.89 -20.39 -4.18
N ALA A 97 2.03 -20.12 -3.20
CA ALA A 97 1.17 -21.12 -2.59
C ALA A 97 0.26 -21.76 -3.64
N VAL A 98 -0.39 -20.96 -4.49
CA VAL A 98 -1.23 -21.46 -5.56
C VAL A 98 -0.42 -22.24 -6.58
N ARG A 99 0.73 -21.72 -7.06
CA ARG A 99 1.58 -22.40 -8.05
C ARG A 99 2.19 -23.71 -7.57
N SER A 100 2.42 -23.85 -6.27
CA SER A 100 2.95 -25.08 -5.68
C SER A 100 1.89 -26.14 -5.41
N GLY A 101 0.59 -25.77 -5.49
CA GLY A 101 -0.52 -26.64 -5.11
C GLY A 101 -0.70 -26.77 -3.59
N GLU A 102 -0.16 -25.84 -2.82
CA GLU A 102 -0.41 -25.74 -1.37
C GLU A 102 -1.83 -25.25 -1.07
N ALA A 103 -2.37 -24.41 -1.94
CA ALA A 103 -3.75 -23.91 -1.91
C ALA A 103 -4.26 -23.69 -3.34
N ASP A 104 -5.55 -23.86 -3.55
CA ASP A 104 -6.21 -23.53 -4.81
C ASP A 104 -6.74 -22.10 -4.83
N VAL A 105 -7.12 -21.56 -3.66
CA VAL A 105 -7.70 -20.24 -3.51
C VAL A 105 -7.05 -19.49 -2.35
N VAL A 106 -6.48 -18.31 -2.62
CA VAL A 106 -5.84 -17.46 -1.61
C VAL A 106 -6.33 -16.03 -1.73
N LEU A 107 -6.75 -15.43 -0.62
CA LEU A 107 -6.97 -13.99 -0.51
C LEU A 107 -5.64 -13.32 -0.11
N ALA A 108 -5.19 -12.34 -0.89
CA ALA A 108 -3.99 -11.58 -0.57
C ALA A 108 -4.26 -10.08 -0.66
N GLY A 109 -3.55 -9.30 0.16
CA GLY A 109 -3.69 -7.85 0.12
C GLY A 109 -3.01 -7.16 1.29
N GLY A 110 -3.40 -5.94 1.58
CA GLY A 110 -2.85 -5.20 2.71
C GLY A 110 -3.62 -3.93 3.03
N CYS A 111 -3.30 -3.37 4.18
CA CYS A 111 -3.89 -2.13 4.66
C CYS A 111 -2.84 -1.32 5.42
N GLU A 112 -2.81 -0.01 5.19
CA GLU A 112 -2.14 0.92 6.08
C GLU A 112 -3.13 1.97 6.59
N ARG A 113 -3.06 2.26 7.89
CA ARG A 113 -3.81 3.33 8.52
C ARG A 113 -2.85 4.21 9.30
N MET A 114 -2.56 5.38 8.77
CA MET A 114 -1.53 6.28 9.32
C MET A 114 -2.07 7.66 9.70
N THR A 115 -3.27 8.03 9.22
CA THR A 115 -3.81 9.38 9.45
C THR A 115 -4.29 9.61 10.89
N ASN A 116 -4.36 8.57 11.72
CA ASN A 116 -4.60 8.63 13.15
C ASN A 116 -3.36 9.03 13.96
N LEU A 117 -2.19 9.06 13.35
CA LEU A 117 -0.93 9.49 13.94
C LEU A 117 -0.62 10.96 13.62
N SER A 118 0.20 11.59 14.46
CA SER A 118 0.79 12.88 14.10
C SER A 118 1.82 12.73 12.98
N THR A 119 2.05 13.79 12.21
CA THR A 119 3.07 13.78 11.15
C THR A 119 4.44 13.36 11.67
N ALA A 120 4.82 13.81 12.86
CA ALA A 120 6.10 13.42 13.49
C ALA A 120 6.15 11.90 13.76
N ALA A 121 5.08 11.31 14.31
CA ALA A 121 5.00 9.88 14.57
C ALA A 121 5.00 9.04 13.27
N VAL A 122 4.35 9.53 12.22
CA VAL A 122 4.41 8.88 10.89
C VAL A 122 5.82 8.94 10.34
N THR A 123 6.48 10.11 10.40
CA THR A 123 7.85 10.28 9.90
C THR A 123 8.83 9.36 10.63
N GLU A 124 8.73 9.28 11.95
CA GLU A 124 9.57 8.40 12.80
C GLU A 124 9.27 6.92 12.50
N GLY A 125 7.99 6.55 12.41
CA GLY A 125 7.60 5.18 12.10
C GLY A 125 8.05 4.72 10.71
N LEU A 126 7.86 5.55 9.69
CA LEU A 126 8.33 5.24 8.34
C LEU A 126 9.86 5.13 8.29
N ALA A 127 10.59 5.98 9.04
CA ALA A 127 12.03 5.93 9.09
C ALA A 127 12.59 4.57 9.56
N THR A 128 11.82 3.78 10.32
CA THR A 128 12.24 2.44 10.75
C THR A 128 12.47 1.45 9.60
N ALA A 129 12.10 1.79 8.38
CA ALA A 129 12.48 1.03 7.18
C ALA A 129 13.92 1.36 6.68
N ALA A 130 14.57 2.36 7.25
CA ALA A 130 15.95 2.72 6.95
C ALA A 130 16.92 2.08 7.95
N ASP A 131 18.23 2.19 7.67
CA ASP A 131 19.26 1.69 8.59
C ASP A 131 19.34 2.57 9.85
N GLU A 132 19.13 1.94 11.02
CA GLU A 132 19.10 2.66 12.29
C GLU A 132 20.45 3.32 12.61
N LEU A 133 21.58 2.64 12.35
CA LEU A 133 22.90 3.09 12.76
C LEU A 133 23.43 4.22 11.88
N TYR A 134 23.17 4.16 10.56
CA TYR A 134 23.80 5.05 9.59
C TYR A 134 22.86 6.11 9.03
N GLU A 135 21.55 5.87 9.08
CA GLU A 135 20.56 6.74 8.45
C GLU A 135 19.65 7.40 9.49
N ILE A 136 18.96 6.64 10.34
CA ILE A 136 18.01 7.20 11.32
C ILE A 136 18.73 8.09 12.33
N ARG A 137 19.87 7.64 12.88
CA ARG A 137 20.68 8.44 13.83
C ARG A 137 21.25 9.71 13.21
N ALA A 138 21.46 9.72 11.90
CA ALA A 138 21.87 10.91 11.16
C ALA A 138 20.72 11.89 10.89
N GLY A 139 19.48 11.54 11.30
CA GLY A 139 18.29 12.36 11.11
C GLY A 139 17.64 12.22 9.73
N MET A 140 17.92 11.11 9.01
CA MET A 140 17.31 10.87 7.71
C MET A 140 15.79 10.68 7.84
N THR A 141 15.08 11.30 6.92
CA THR A 141 13.65 11.09 6.68
C THR A 141 13.44 10.63 5.24
N PHE A 142 12.31 10.00 4.92
CA PHE A 142 12.06 9.58 3.54
C PHE A 142 12.09 10.75 2.54
N PRO A 143 11.42 11.89 2.78
CA PRO A 143 11.58 13.05 1.89
C PRO A 143 13.04 13.49 1.74
N GLY A 144 13.83 13.44 2.82
CA GLY A 144 15.26 13.75 2.81
C GLY A 144 16.06 12.79 1.94
N ALA A 145 15.81 11.47 2.05
CA ALA A 145 16.46 10.47 1.22
C ALA A 145 16.17 10.68 -0.27
N TYR A 146 14.89 10.90 -0.63
CA TYR A 146 14.53 11.18 -2.02
C TYR A 146 15.08 12.51 -2.52
N ALA A 147 15.19 13.52 -1.67
CA ALA A 147 15.83 14.79 -2.01
C ALA A 147 17.32 14.62 -2.34
N LEU A 148 18.05 13.79 -1.58
CA LEU A 148 19.44 13.44 -1.89
C LEU A 148 19.55 12.69 -3.23
N MET A 149 18.64 11.74 -3.50
CA MET A 149 18.60 11.03 -4.78
C MET A 149 18.32 11.99 -5.94
N ALA A 150 17.38 12.92 -5.80
CA ALA A 150 17.05 13.91 -6.82
C ALA A 150 18.26 14.82 -7.11
N ARG A 151 18.96 15.30 -6.09
CA ARG A 151 20.19 16.09 -6.28
C ARG A 151 21.28 15.32 -7.01
N ALA A 152 21.53 14.07 -6.62
CA ALA A 152 22.51 13.22 -7.30
C ALA A 152 22.11 12.97 -8.77
N TYR A 153 20.83 12.78 -9.04
CA TYR A 153 20.32 12.62 -10.39
C TYR A 153 20.53 13.89 -11.23
N PHE A 154 20.19 15.06 -10.69
CA PHE A 154 20.37 16.33 -11.38
C PHE A 154 21.85 16.64 -11.67
N GLU A 155 22.74 16.31 -10.75
CA GLU A 155 24.17 16.48 -10.94
C GLU A 155 24.72 15.57 -12.04
N GLN A 156 24.26 14.31 -12.09
CA GLN A 156 24.77 13.31 -13.02
C GLN A 156 24.14 13.41 -14.42
N PHE A 157 22.85 13.69 -14.50
CA PHE A 157 22.08 13.60 -15.75
C PHE A 157 21.47 14.94 -16.20
N GLY A 158 21.60 15.97 -15.40
CA GLY A 158 20.87 17.21 -15.58
C GLY A 158 19.41 17.11 -15.12
N GLY A 159 18.71 18.21 -15.22
CA GLY A 159 17.32 18.36 -14.75
C GLY A 159 17.20 19.38 -13.63
N SER A 160 15.97 19.58 -13.19
CA SER A 160 15.62 20.62 -12.22
C SER A 160 14.38 20.25 -11.41
N ARG A 161 14.00 21.12 -10.49
CA ARG A 161 12.71 21.04 -9.78
C ARG A 161 11.50 21.05 -10.72
N GLU A 162 11.62 21.69 -11.87
CA GLU A 162 10.55 21.75 -12.86
C GLU A 162 10.21 20.36 -13.41
N ASP A 163 11.23 19.50 -13.61
CA ASP A 163 11.02 18.11 -14.04
C ASP A 163 10.26 17.30 -12.99
N LEU A 164 10.55 17.49 -11.70
CA LEU A 164 9.78 16.91 -10.61
C LEU A 164 8.34 17.42 -10.60
N ALA A 165 8.15 18.73 -10.82
CA ALA A 165 6.83 19.34 -10.88
C ALA A 165 5.96 18.76 -12.01
N HIS A 166 6.53 18.48 -13.18
CA HIS A 166 5.82 17.78 -14.26
C HIS A 166 5.35 16.38 -13.87
N VAL A 167 6.12 15.66 -13.06
CA VAL A 167 5.68 14.34 -12.53
C VAL A 167 4.50 14.52 -11.58
N ALA A 168 4.54 15.51 -10.69
CA ALA A 168 3.45 15.81 -9.77
C ALA A 168 2.16 16.17 -10.53
N VAL A 169 2.23 17.08 -11.51
CA VAL A 169 1.11 17.46 -12.38
C VAL A 169 0.51 16.24 -13.07
N LYS A 170 1.34 15.43 -13.75
CA LYS A 170 0.89 14.20 -14.42
C LYS A 170 0.15 13.25 -13.45
N ASN A 171 0.66 13.08 -12.22
CA ASN A 171 0.04 12.20 -11.25
C ASN A 171 -1.31 12.73 -10.76
N HIS A 172 -1.43 14.05 -10.55
CA HIS A 172 -2.70 14.68 -10.21
C HIS A 172 -3.71 14.58 -11.34
N ASP A 173 -3.30 14.77 -12.60
CA ASP A 173 -4.17 14.63 -13.76
C ASP A 173 -4.68 13.18 -13.89
N ASN A 174 -3.82 12.18 -13.68
CA ASN A 174 -4.20 10.78 -13.68
C ASN A 174 -5.13 10.41 -12.51
N ALA A 175 -5.09 11.16 -11.41
CA ALA A 175 -5.98 10.96 -10.27
C ALA A 175 -7.41 11.47 -10.52
N LEU A 176 -7.61 12.41 -11.42
CA LEU A 176 -8.94 13.00 -11.68
C LEU A 176 -10.01 11.96 -12.05
N PRO A 177 -9.75 11.00 -12.96
CA PRO A 177 -10.73 9.95 -13.30
C PRO A 177 -10.72 8.76 -12.32
N ASN A 178 -9.78 8.69 -11.39
CA ASN A 178 -9.65 7.56 -10.47
C ASN A 178 -10.49 7.81 -9.21
N GLU A 179 -11.66 7.20 -9.11
CA GLU A 179 -12.57 7.35 -7.97
C GLU A 179 -11.95 7.01 -6.60
N TYR A 180 -10.93 6.15 -6.56
CA TYR A 180 -10.25 5.75 -5.32
C TYR A 180 -9.14 6.70 -4.88
N ALA A 181 -8.76 7.68 -5.70
CA ALA A 181 -7.68 8.61 -5.37
C ALA A 181 -8.08 9.56 -4.23
N GLN A 182 -7.11 9.90 -3.35
CA GLN A 182 -7.35 10.84 -2.26
C GLN A 182 -7.64 12.26 -2.75
N PHE A 183 -6.99 12.69 -3.83
CA PHE A 183 -7.15 14.03 -4.36
C PHE A 183 -7.66 14.02 -5.80
N HIS A 184 -8.78 14.72 -6.03
CA HIS A 184 -9.36 14.96 -7.35
C HIS A 184 -9.20 16.44 -7.74
N ARG A 185 -7.96 16.89 -7.79
CA ARG A 185 -7.62 18.28 -8.11
C ARG A 185 -6.47 18.34 -9.09
N ALA A 186 -6.68 19.00 -10.23
CA ALA A 186 -5.60 19.39 -11.13
C ALA A 186 -4.71 20.45 -10.45
N ILE A 187 -3.42 20.37 -10.71
CA ILE A 187 -2.41 21.34 -10.24
C ILE A 187 -1.55 21.77 -11.42
N THR A 188 -0.89 22.92 -11.28
CA THR A 188 0.02 23.44 -12.29
C THR A 188 1.48 23.31 -11.84
N VAL A 189 2.42 23.39 -12.79
CA VAL A 189 3.85 23.41 -12.51
C VAL A 189 4.19 24.58 -11.57
N ASP A 190 3.62 25.77 -11.78
CA ASP A 190 3.86 26.94 -10.93
C ASP A 190 3.38 26.69 -9.51
N GLU A 191 2.19 26.10 -9.29
CA GLU A 191 1.70 25.74 -7.95
C GLU A 191 2.65 24.77 -7.24
N VAL A 192 3.24 23.80 -7.96
CA VAL A 192 4.22 22.87 -7.39
C VAL A 192 5.50 23.58 -7.00
N LEU A 193 6.01 24.46 -7.86
CA LEU A 193 7.24 25.20 -7.61
C LEU A 193 7.12 26.21 -6.45
N GLU A 194 5.92 26.79 -6.27
CA GLU A 194 5.62 27.73 -5.19
C GLU A 194 5.24 27.04 -3.86
N ALA A 195 4.97 25.72 -3.89
CA ALA A 195 4.62 24.97 -2.71
C ALA A 195 5.74 24.98 -1.64
N PRO A 196 5.38 24.94 -0.34
CA PRO A 196 6.37 24.90 0.73
C PRO A 196 7.38 23.77 0.53
N MET A 197 8.67 24.08 0.79
CA MET A 197 9.73 23.09 0.72
C MET A 197 9.66 22.13 1.90
N VAL A 198 9.76 20.81 1.60
CA VAL A 198 9.84 19.75 2.62
C VAL A 198 11.31 19.37 2.84
N SER A 199 12.02 19.05 1.77
CA SER A 199 13.48 18.78 1.78
C SER A 199 14.03 19.09 0.38
N ASP A 200 14.81 20.16 0.26
CA ASP A 200 15.26 20.66 -1.05
C ASP A 200 16.00 19.59 -1.89
N PRO A 201 15.54 19.25 -3.13
CA PRO A 201 14.59 19.99 -3.97
C PRO A 201 13.11 19.55 -3.88
N VAL A 202 12.72 18.66 -2.99
CA VAL A 202 11.38 18.11 -2.84
C VAL A 202 10.48 19.07 -2.06
N GLY A 203 9.41 19.56 -2.69
CA GLY A 203 8.38 20.38 -2.07
C GLY A 203 7.16 19.56 -1.62
N LEU A 204 6.18 20.24 -1.04
CA LEU A 204 4.98 19.61 -0.48
C LEU A 204 4.14 18.87 -1.55
N LEU A 205 4.03 19.42 -2.76
CA LEU A 205 3.26 18.82 -3.84
C LEU A 205 4.06 17.78 -4.65
N ASP A 206 5.37 17.66 -4.42
CA ASP A 206 6.19 16.57 -4.94
C ASP A 206 6.07 15.30 -4.07
N ALA A 207 5.65 15.45 -2.80
CA ALA A 207 5.53 14.36 -1.86
C ALA A 207 4.10 13.81 -1.80
N CYS A 208 3.96 12.49 -1.65
CA CYS A 208 2.65 11.88 -1.45
C CYS A 208 2.08 12.26 -0.06
N PRO A 209 0.74 12.34 0.08
CA PRO A 209 0.12 12.58 1.38
C PRO A 209 0.23 11.36 2.30
N VAL A 210 0.11 11.60 3.61
CA VAL A 210 -0.22 10.53 4.56
C VAL A 210 -1.68 10.14 4.35
N THR A 211 -1.92 8.84 4.18
CA THR A 211 -3.26 8.32 3.83
C THR A 211 -3.55 7.00 4.53
N ASP A 212 -4.82 6.66 4.59
CA ASP A 212 -5.34 5.35 4.97
C ASP A 212 -5.90 4.67 3.72
N GLY A 213 -5.80 3.36 3.63
CA GLY A 213 -6.39 2.60 2.55
C GLY A 213 -6.04 1.12 2.63
N ALA A 214 -6.83 0.32 1.93
CA ALA A 214 -6.65 -1.12 1.82
C ALA A 214 -6.92 -1.61 0.39
N SER A 215 -6.29 -2.71 0.04
CA SER A 215 -6.56 -3.44 -1.18
C SER A 215 -6.48 -4.94 -0.94
N ALA A 216 -7.24 -5.71 -1.72
CA ALA A 216 -7.21 -7.16 -1.69
C ALA A 216 -7.44 -7.74 -3.08
N ILE A 217 -6.90 -8.94 -3.31
CA ILE A 217 -7.13 -9.75 -4.50
C ILE A 217 -7.44 -11.18 -4.11
N VAL A 218 -8.29 -11.84 -4.86
CA VAL A 218 -8.51 -13.28 -4.80
C VAL A 218 -7.73 -13.94 -5.93
N LEU A 219 -6.81 -14.83 -5.57
CA LEU A 219 -6.01 -15.63 -6.50
C LEU A 219 -6.52 -17.05 -6.49
N VAL A 220 -6.65 -17.64 -7.70
CA VAL A 220 -7.10 -19.01 -7.88
C VAL A 220 -6.17 -19.79 -8.79
N SER A 221 -6.14 -21.13 -8.63
CA SER A 221 -5.47 -22.02 -9.56
C SER A 221 -6.23 -22.09 -10.89
N ASP A 222 -5.56 -22.49 -11.98
CA ASP A 222 -6.22 -22.77 -13.25
C ASP A 222 -7.29 -23.86 -13.08
N GLU A 223 -6.98 -24.89 -12.30
CA GLU A 223 -7.86 -26.02 -12.03
C GLU A 223 -9.15 -25.58 -11.33
N TYR A 224 -9.03 -24.70 -10.30
CA TYR A 224 -10.20 -24.14 -9.63
C TYR A 224 -11.04 -23.26 -10.57
N ALA A 225 -10.39 -22.40 -11.35
CA ALA A 225 -11.05 -21.50 -12.29
C ALA A 225 -11.75 -22.22 -13.47
N GLU A 226 -11.30 -23.44 -13.83
CA GLU A 226 -11.93 -24.25 -14.87
C GLU A 226 -13.10 -25.08 -14.34
N ALA A 227 -13.13 -25.34 -13.03
CA ALA A 227 -14.18 -26.12 -12.37
C ALA A 227 -15.39 -25.29 -11.91
N ASN A 228 -15.21 -23.98 -11.75
CA ASN A 228 -16.20 -23.04 -11.23
C ASN A 228 -16.38 -21.82 -12.14
#